data_992e8608c1a16973cbac20d269fee982
#
_entry.id   992e8608c1a16973cbac20d269fee982
#
_cell.length_a   1.000
_cell.length_b   1.000
_cell.length_c   1.000
_cell.angle_alpha   90.00
_cell.angle_beta   90.00
_cell.angle_gamma   90.00
#
_symmetry.space_group_name_H-M   'P 1'
#
loop_
_entity.id
_entity.type
_entity.pdbx_description
1 polymer ?
#
loop_
_entity_poly.entity_id
_entity_poly.type
_entity_poly.pdbx_seq_one_letter_code
_entity_poly.pdbx_strand_id
1 'polypeptide(L)'
;MWKNLLHADPVEWLLQGDPWVRYNTLRELLGKKEDDQEVQDAKKAMATHPLVKSLVNELQDWPSYPLKRHNDAKHPLHKLAVLADIGFRVDDSGMRDILERVLSYQSSEGAFQIDMLIPTHFGGSGQPEKMWMACDAPVTLYSLLKMGLKNEKVKKAKTHLQSLVTDKGVLCKGARPTFRGPGKKDDPCPYATLLATKTLTHIPEMKNEALKGGEMLLWHWEHQKERKLYLFGIGTDFRKLKYPFVWYDILHVVDVLSTIDSLRSDERLREMINIIISKQDNGQFTPESVWMAFKKWDFGQKKTPSPWMTFLVARILKRVYG
;
A
#
# COMPACT_ATOMS: atom_id res chain seq x y z
N MET A 1 7.80 -25.48 3.81
CA MET A 1 8.39 -24.38 2.99
C MET A 1 7.31 -23.77 2.12
N TRP A 2 7.24 -22.45 2.03
CA TRP A 2 6.19 -21.69 1.32
C TRP A 2 5.99 -22.09 -0.15
N LYS A 3 7.06 -22.51 -0.85
CA LYS A 3 7.01 -22.97 -2.25
C LYS A 3 6.10 -24.19 -2.46
N ASN A 4 5.95 -25.04 -1.46
CA ASN A 4 5.09 -26.24 -1.54
C ASN A 4 3.59 -25.90 -1.56
N LEU A 5 3.21 -24.65 -1.30
CA LEU A 5 1.83 -24.16 -1.41
C LEU A 5 1.47 -23.73 -2.85
N LEU A 6 2.47 -23.64 -3.72
CA LEU A 6 2.30 -23.31 -5.12
C LEU A 6 2.43 -24.56 -5.99
N HIS A 7 1.66 -24.63 -7.09
CA HIS A 7 1.71 -25.77 -8.02
C HIS A 7 3.05 -25.87 -8.76
N ALA A 8 3.78 -24.76 -8.90
CA ALA A 8 5.15 -24.70 -9.40
C ALA A 8 5.94 -23.57 -8.70
N ASP A 9 7.28 -23.69 -8.65
CA ASP A 9 8.15 -22.65 -8.12
C ASP A 9 8.25 -21.48 -9.12
N PRO A 10 7.76 -20.27 -8.79
CA PRO A 10 7.76 -19.16 -9.73
C PRO A 10 9.09 -18.40 -9.81
N VAL A 11 10.09 -18.71 -8.97
CA VAL A 11 11.27 -17.85 -8.77
C VAL A 11 12.05 -17.59 -10.05
N GLU A 12 12.34 -18.62 -10.87
CA GLU A 12 13.07 -18.44 -12.12
C GLU A 12 12.30 -17.55 -13.12
N TRP A 13 11.00 -17.74 -13.21
CA TRP A 13 10.15 -16.90 -14.05
C TRP A 13 10.08 -15.45 -13.54
N LEU A 14 10.03 -15.22 -12.23
CA LEU A 14 10.07 -13.90 -11.64
C LEU A 14 11.38 -13.17 -11.91
N LEU A 15 12.50 -13.89 -11.93
CA LEU A 15 13.82 -13.32 -12.26
C LEU A 15 13.94 -12.87 -13.74
N GLN A 16 13.08 -13.39 -14.63
CA GLN A 16 12.97 -12.99 -16.03
C GLN A 16 11.96 -11.85 -16.25
N GLY A 17 11.21 -11.47 -15.22
CA GLY A 17 10.23 -10.39 -15.26
C GLY A 17 10.86 -9.00 -15.37
N ASP A 18 10.01 -7.99 -15.36
CA ASP A 18 10.43 -6.58 -15.39
C ASP A 18 11.44 -6.26 -14.28
N PRO A 19 12.30 -5.24 -14.46
CA PRO A 19 13.40 -4.95 -13.55
C PRO A 19 13.00 -4.81 -12.08
N TRP A 20 11.81 -4.25 -11.78
CA TRP A 20 11.30 -4.14 -10.41
C TRP A 20 10.90 -5.50 -9.82
N VAL A 21 10.39 -6.43 -10.65
CA VAL A 21 10.08 -7.80 -10.21
C VAL A 21 11.36 -8.53 -9.87
N ARG A 22 12.34 -8.47 -10.78
CA ARG A 22 13.67 -9.08 -10.59
C ARG A 22 14.35 -8.53 -9.34
N TYR A 23 14.39 -7.20 -9.18
CA TYR A 23 14.98 -6.56 -8.00
C TYR A 23 14.35 -7.06 -6.70
N ASN A 24 13.02 -7.02 -6.59
CA ASN A 24 12.34 -7.43 -5.37
C ASN A 24 12.40 -8.94 -5.14
N THR A 25 12.44 -9.76 -6.18
CA THR A 25 12.66 -11.22 -6.08
C THR A 25 14.04 -11.52 -5.49
N LEU A 26 15.09 -10.88 -6.00
CA LEU A 26 16.44 -11.02 -5.46
C LEU A 26 16.51 -10.59 -3.99
N ARG A 27 15.91 -9.46 -3.64
CA ARG A 27 15.92 -8.89 -2.30
C ARG A 27 15.06 -9.66 -1.31
N GLU A 28 13.78 -9.83 -1.62
CA GLU A 28 12.79 -10.31 -0.63
C GLU A 28 12.59 -11.85 -0.69
N LEU A 29 12.71 -12.49 -1.87
CA LEU A 29 12.56 -13.95 -1.96
C LEU A 29 13.88 -14.71 -1.85
N LEU A 30 14.97 -14.18 -2.38
CA LEU A 30 16.29 -14.85 -2.34
C LEU A 30 17.20 -14.31 -1.23
N GLY A 31 16.86 -13.17 -0.60
CA GLY A 31 17.61 -12.61 0.51
C GLY A 31 18.97 -12.02 0.13
N LYS A 32 19.19 -11.73 -1.17
CA LYS A 32 20.45 -11.11 -1.64
C LYS A 32 20.60 -9.72 -1.03
N LYS A 33 21.84 -9.31 -0.78
CA LYS A 33 22.16 -8.01 -0.19
C LYS A 33 22.03 -6.90 -1.24
N GLU A 34 21.92 -5.65 -0.78
CA GLU A 34 21.81 -4.49 -1.67
C GLU A 34 23.06 -4.29 -2.56
N ASP A 35 24.24 -4.66 -2.05
CA ASP A 35 25.53 -4.58 -2.73
C ASP A 35 25.85 -5.76 -3.67
N ASP A 36 24.96 -6.75 -3.77
CA ASP A 36 25.08 -7.85 -4.75
C ASP A 36 24.95 -7.30 -6.18
N GLN A 37 25.83 -7.74 -7.08
CA GLN A 37 25.89 -7.24 -8.44
C GLN A 37 24.56 -7.39 -9.21
N GLU A 38 23.88 -8.55 -9.06
CA GLU A 38 22.60 -8.77 -9.73
C GLU A 38 21.50 -7.83 -9.22
N VAL A 39 21.52 -7.47 -7.91
CA VAL A 39 20.60 -6.53 -7.31
C VAL A 39 20.85 -5.13 -7.85
N GLN A 40 22.12 -4.71 -7.93
CA GLN A 40 22.52 -3.43 -8.49
C GLN A 40 22.16 -3.30 -9.98
N ASP A 41 22.37 -4.35 -10.76
CA ASP A 41 22.00 -4.38 -12.17
C ASP A 41 20.48 -4.27 -12.37
N ALA A 42 19.70 -5.01 -11.59
CA ALA A 42 18.23 -4.91 -11.60
C ALA A 42 17.75 -3.51 -11.18
N LYS A 43 18.38 -2.91 -10.16
CA LYS A 43 18.10 -1.55 -9.69
C LYS A 43 18.37 -0.51 -10.77
N LYS A 44 19.52 -0.60 -11.42
CA LYS A 44 19.90 0.30 -12.53
C LYS A 44 18.94 0.17 -13.73
N ALA A 45 18.60 -1.07 -14.11
CA ALA A 45 17.63 -1.33 -15.16
C ALA A 45 16.26 -0.75 -14.83
N MET A 46 15.80 -0.88 -13.58
CA MET A 46 14.55 -0.31 -13.09
C MET A 46 14.57 1.23 -13.20
N ALA A 47 15.61 1.90 -12.75
CA ALA A 47 15.72 3.36 -12.77
C ALA A 47 15.71 3.94 -14.21
N THR A 48 16.17 3.16 -15.20
CA THR A 48 16.18 3.58 -16.61
C THR A 48 14.95 3.15 -17.40
N HIS A 49 14.07 2.32 -16.81
CA HIS A 49 12.88 1.79 -17.49
C HIS A 49 11.86 2.88 -17.84
N PRO A 50 11.31 2.92 -19.08
CA PRO A 50 10.41 3.99 -19.53
C PRO A 50 9.19 4.20 -18.66
N LEU A 51 8.54 3.13 -18.16
CA LEU A 51 7.37 3.23 -17.28
C LEU A 51 7.71 3.87 -15.93
N VAL A 52 8.88 3.55 -15.37
CA VAL A 52 9.34 4.11 -14.11
C VAL A 52 9.71 5.58 -14.28
N LYS A 53 10.45 5.93 -15.35
CA LYS A 53 10.73 7.33 -15.71
C LYS A 53 9.45 8.15 -15.90
N SER A 54 8.41 7.57 -16.50
CA SER A 54 7.10 8.24 -16.64
C SER A 54 6.50 8.55 -15.28
N LEU A 55 6.51 7.61 -14.33
CA LEU A 55 6.01 7.87 -12.97
C LEU A 55 6.80 8.98 -12.25
N VAL A 56 8.13 8.95 -12.35
CA VAL A 56 8.99 9.98 -11.75
C VAL A 56 8.66 11.35 -12.35
N ASN A 57 8.53 11.43 -13.67
CA ASN A 57 8.18 12.70 -14.35
C ASN A 57 6.79 13.23 -13.92
N GLU A 58 5.81 12.33 -13.79
CA GLU A 58 4.47 12.72 -13.35
C GLU A 58 4.42 13.23 -11.89
N LEU A 59 5.40 12.85 -11.06
CA LEU A 59 5.54 13.35 -9.70
C LEU A 59 6.22 14.72 -9.60
N GLN A 60 6.85 15.20 -10.68
CA GLN A 60 7.46 16.53 -10.72
C GLN A 60 6.44 17.65 -10.50
N ASP A 61 5.17 17.41 -10.76
CA ASP A 61 4.06 18.35 -10.54
C ASP A 61 3.29 18.06 -9.24
N TRP A 62 3.97 17.58 -8.18
CA TRP A 62 3.32 17.30 -6.89
C TRP A 62 2.67 18.55 -6.26
N PRO A 63 1.41 18.45 -5.75
CA PRO A 63 0.48 17.31 -5.73
C PRO A 63 -0.40 17.22 -6.98
N SER A 64 -0.14 18.02 -8.01
CA SER A 64 -0.79 18.11 -9.31
C SER A 64 -2.23 18.68 -9.23
N TYR A 65 -3.23 17.87 -8.95
CA TYR A 65 -4.64 18.27 -8.90
C TYR A 65 -5.29 17.78 -7.59
N PRO A 66 -6.42 18.42 -7.18
CA PRO A 66 -7.09 18.03 -5.95
C PRO A 66 -7.68 16.61 -5.99
N LEU A 67 -7.39 15.80 -4.97
CA LEU A 67 -7.96 14.48 -4.82
C LEU A 67 -9.45 14.59 -4.50
N LYS A 68 -10.29 13.99 -5.34
CA LYS A 68 -11.76 13.93 -5.16
C LYS A 68 -12.23 12.58 -4.60
N ARG A 69 -11.48 11.54 -4.82
CA ARG A 69 -11.77 10.16 -4.38
C ARG A 69 -10.48 9.49 -3.96
N HIS A 70 -10.47 8.89 -2.78
CA HIS A 70 -9.30 8.20 -2.24
C HIS A 70 -8.76 7.07 -3.13
N ASN A 71 -9.58 6.54 -4.03
CA ASN A 71 -9.20 5.49 -4.98
C ASN A 71 -8.88 6.01 -6.40
N ASP A 72 -8.53 7.28 -6.55
CA ASP A 72 -8.04 7.80 -7.83
C ASP A 72 -6.58 7.34 -8.08
N ALA A 73 -6.43 6.19 -8.72
CA ALA A 73 -5.13 5.60 -9.02
C ALA A 73 -4.23 6.46 -9.94
N LYS A 74 -4.76 7.51 -10.58
CA LYS A 74 -3.97 8.47 -11.36
C LYS A 74 -3.28 9.53 -10.50
N HIS A 75 -3.79 9.76 -9.27
CA HIS A 75 -3.26 10.80 -8.41
C HIS A 75 -1.80 10.53 -8.02
N PRO A 76 -0.93 11.56 -7.99
CA PRO A 76 0.48 11.43 -7.62
C PRO A 76 0.72 10.71 -6.28
N LEU A 77 -0.17 10.85 -5.31
CA LEU A 77 -0.14 10.13 -4.04
C LEU A 77 0.08 8.62 -4.22
N HIS A 78 -0.72 7.99 -5.09
CA HIS A 78 -0.64 6.54 -5.34
C HIS A 78 0.57 6.16 -6.21
N LYS A 79 0.98 7.05 -7.12
CA LYS A 79 2.19 6.84 -7.94
C LYS A 79 3.46 6.87 -7.09
N LEU A 80 3.52 7.76 -6.09
CA LEU A 80 4.61 7.79 -5.11
C LEU A 80 4.69 6.48 -4.32
N ALA A 81 3.53 5.94 -3.90
CA ALA A 81 3.47 4.65 -3.21
C ALA A 81 3.93 3.48 -4.11
N VAL A 82 3.58 3.49 -5.40
CA VAL A 82 4.07 2.48 -6.36
C VAL A 82 5.58 2.55 -6.50
N LEU A 83 6.17 3.74 -6.64
CA LEU A 83 7.64 3.86 -6.68
C LEU A 83 8.30 3.33 -5.40
N ALA A 84 7.71 3.60 -4.23
CA ALA A 84 8.18 3.04 -2.97
C ALA A 84 8.06 1.51 -2.93
N ASP A 85 6.93 0.95 -3.39
CA ASP A 85 6.68 -0.49 -3.42
C ASP A 85 7.68 -1.24 -4.31
N ILE A 86 8.00 -0.69 -5.49
CA ILE A 86 8.96 -1.31 -6.42
C ILE A 86 10.42 -1.14 -6.00
N GLY A 87 10.71 -0.36 -4.95
CA GLY A 87 12.03 -0.26 -4.36
C GLY A 87 12.81 1.03 -4.66
N PHE A 88 12.15 2.09 -5.13
CA PHE A 88 12.78 3.40 -5.26
C PHE A 88 13.16 3.98 -3.90
N ARG A 89 14.29 4.71 -3.87
CA ARG A 89 14.87 5.30 -2.66
C ARG A 89 15.01 6.81 -2.81
N VAL A 90 15.25 7.49 -1.69
CA VAL A 90 15.46 8.94 -1.65
C VAL A 90 16.61 9.40 -2.55
N ASP A 91 17.66 8.57 -2.71
CA ASP A 91 18.86 8.90 -3.49
C ASP A 91 18.74 8.53 -4.97
N ASP A 92 17.64 7.91 -5.41
CA ASP A 92 17.43 7.58 -6.80
C ASP A 92 17.19 8.85 -7.64
N SER A 93 17.61 8.81 -8.90
CA SER A 93 17.56 9.97 -9.79
C SER A 93 16.16 10.57 -9.91
N GLY A 94 16.04 11.87 -9.74
CA GLY A 94 14.81 12.64 -9.81
C GLY A 94 13.97 12.66 -8.54
N MET A 95 14.33 11.89 -7.50
CA MET A 95 13.51 11.79 -6.29
C MET A 95 13.72 12.95 -5.30
N ARG A 96 14.91 13.52 -5.19
CA ARG A 96 15.23 14.55 -4.19
C ARG A 96 14.24 15.71 -4.24
N ASP A 97 14.11 16.36 -5.40
CA ASP A 97 13.25 17.55 -5.57
C ASP A 97 11.76 17.21 -5.37
N ILE A 98 11.34 16.01 -5.77
CA ILE A 98 9.99 15.51 -5.55
C ILE A 98 9.73 15.39 -4.04
N LEU A 99 10.63 14.75 -3.32
CA LEU A 99 10.48 14.52 -1.89
C LEU A 99 10.56 15.82 -1.08
N GLU A 100 11.36 16.80 -1.49
CA GLU A 100 11.36 18.12 -0.89
C GLU A 100 10.01 18.82 -1.03
N ARG A 101 9.37 18.72 -2.20
CA ARG A 101 8.00 19.22 -2.41
C ARG A 101 6.98 18.48 -1.57
N VAL A 102 7.04 17.15 -1.51
CA VAL A 102 6.17 16.35 -0.62
C VAL A 102 6.32 16.80 0.83
N LEU A 103 7.56 17.00 1.29
CA LEU A 103 7.85 17.48 2.65
C LEU A 103 7.34 18.90 2.92
N SER A 104 7.22 19.75 1.90
CA SER A 104 6.66 21.10 2.06
C SER A 104 5.16 21.13 2.35
N TYR A 105 4.47 20.01 2.08
CA TYR A 105 3.04 19.82 2.35
C TYR A 105 2.75 19.23 3.74
N GLN A 106 3.60 19.45 4.72
CA GLN A 106 3.34 19.03 6.09
C GLN A 106 2.50 20.05 6.85
N SER A 107 1.47 19.60 7.56
CA SER A 107 0.66 20.43 8.47
C SER A 107 1.41 20.76 9.76
N SER A 108 0.90 21.74 10.52
CA SER A 108 1.40 22.05 11.86
C SER A 108 1.28 20.86 12.84
N GLU A 109 0.26 20.02 12.65
CA GLU A 109 0.03 18.80 13.44
C GLU A 109 1.01 17.66 13.09
N GLY A 110 1.77 17.79 11.99
CA GLY A 110 2.76 16.82 11.55
C GLY A 110 2.28 15.89 10.44
N ALA A 111 1.00 15.86 10.09
CA ALA A 111 0.50 15.07 8.98
C ALA A 111 0.94 15.61 7.62
N PHE A 112 1.24 14.74 6.68
CA PHE A 112 1.38 15.15 5.29
C PHE A 112 0.01 15.42 4.66
N GLN A 113 -0.08 16.50 3.91
CA GLN A 113 -1.29 17.00 3.27
C GLN A 113 -1.21 16.84 1.76
N ILE A 114 -2.35 16.86 1.12
CA ILE A 114 -2.53 17.04 -0.33
C ILE A 114 -3.67 18.01 -0.56
N ASP A 115 -3.79 18.54 -1.77
CA ASP A 115 -4.98 19.28 -2.14
C ASP A 115 -6.15 18.30 -2.31
N MET A 116 -7.26 18.56 -1.63
CA MET A 116 -8.45 17.71 -1.64
C MET A 116 -9.69 18.52 -1.91
N LEU A 117 -10.68 17.88 -2.56
CA LEU A 117 -12.01 18.45 -2.76
C LEU A 117 -13.02 17.57 -2.05
N ILE A 118 -13.44 17.99 -0.84
CA ILE A 118 -14.48 17.31 -0.07
C ILE A 118 -15.82 17.99 -0.31
N PRO A 119 -16.85 17.26 -0.78
CA PRO A 119 -18.18 17.79 -0.96
C PRO A 119 -18.78 18.34 0.34
N THR A 120 -19.67 19.32 0.23
CA THR A 120 -20.31 19.98 1.39
C THR A 120 -21.14 19.02 2.25
N HIS A 121 -21.79 18.02 1.65
CA HIS A 121 -22.56 17.01 2.38
C HIS A 121 -21.69 16.08 3.25
N PHE A 122 -20.38 16.03 3.02
CA PHE A 122 -19.41 15.38 3.91
C PHE A 122 -18.69 16.37 4.84
N GLY A 123 -19.21 17.60 4.97
CA GLY A 123 -18.62 18.64 5.83
C GLY A 123 -17.43 19.38 5.23
N GLY A 124 -17.16 19.20 3.92
CA GLY A 124 -16.18 19.98 3.17
C GLY A 124 -16.71 21.34 2.75
N SER A 125 -15.84 22.17 2.15
CA SER A 125 -16.23 23.46 1.54
C SER A 125 -16.79 23.32 0.13
N GLY A 126 -16.60 22.18 -0.52
CA GLY A 126 -16.88 22.01 -1.96
C GLY A 126 -15.81 22.65 -2.86
N GLN A 127 -14.73 23.18 -2.29
CA GLN A 127 -13.60 23.77 -3.00
C GLN A 127 -12.31 23.00 -2.67
N PRO A 128 -11.29 23.07 -3.54
CA PRO A 128 -9.98 22.51 -3.23
C PRO A 128 -9.36 23.15 -1.98
N GLU A 129 -8.94 22.34 -1.04
CA GLU A 129 -8.26 22.77 0.19
C GLU A 129 -7.09 21.84 0.49
N LYS A 130 -5.99 22.42 0.97
CA LYS A 130 -4.86 21.64 1.49
C LYS A 130 -5.23 21.05 2.84
N MET A 131 -5.27 19.71 2.91
CA MET A 131 -5.63 19.01 4.15
C MET A 131 -5.06 17.59 4.19
N TRP A 132 -5.06 17.00 5.38
CA TRP A 132 -4.79 15.59 5.58
C TRP A 132 -6.08 14.83 5.89
N MET A 133 -6.10 13.56 5.48
CA MET A 133 -7.10 12.57 5.87
C MET A 133 -6.42 11.33 6.41
N ALA A 134 -7.07 10.64 7.34
CA ALA A 134 -6.57 9.41 7.94
C ALA A 134 -6.34 8.27 6.91
N CYS A 135 -6.90 8.38 5.70
CA CYS A 135 -6.69 7.44 4.61
C CYS A 135 -5.69 7.90 3.54
N ASP A 136 -5.14 9.12 3.62
CA ASP A 136 -4.20 9.63 2.61
C ASP A 136 -2.84 9.99 3.22
N ALA A 137 -2.82 10.65 4.38
CA ALA A 137 -1.58 11.02 5.07
C ALA A 137 -0.66 9.82 5.37
N PRO A 138 -1.20 8.65 5.82
CA PRO A 138 -0.37 7.46 6.01
C PRO A 138 0.28 6.96 4.73
N VAL A 139 -0.37 7.09 3.55
CA VAL A 139 0.22 6.66 2.26
C VAL A 139 1.47 7.46 1.93
N THR A 140 1.43 8.78 2.16
CA THR A 140 2.61 9.64 1.98
C THR A 140 3.72 9.23 2.94
N LEU A 141 3.41 9.09 4.24
CA LEU A 141 4.40 8.70 5.25
C LEU A 141 5.00 7.31 4.95
N TYR A 142 4.17 6.34 4.55
CA TYR A 142 4.61 5.02 4.12
C TYR A 142 5.66 5.13 3.01
N SER A 143 5.36 5.91 1.97
CA SER A 143 6.25 6.09 0.83
C SER A 143 7.60 6.66 1.25
N LEU A 144 7.60 7.69 2.10
CA LEU A 144 8.83 8.31 2.61
C LEU A 144 9.66 7.33 3.45
N LEU A 145 9.01 6.56 4.33
CA LEU A 145 9.67 5.54 5.16
C LEU A 145 10.28 4.44 4.31
N LYS A 146 9.52 3.91 3.37
CA LYS A 146 9.94 2.83 2.46
C LYS A 146 11.11 3.29 1.57
N MET A 147 11.13 4.55 1.14
CA MET A 147 12.23 5.17 0.40
C MET A 147 13.47 5.46 1.29
N GLY A 148 13.35 5.30 2.60
CA GLY A 148 14.48 5.44 3.54
C GLY A 148 14.70 6.87 4.02
N LEU A 149 13.74 7.77 3.87
CA LEU A 149 13.86 9.14 4.36
C LEU A 149 13.77 9.19 5.89
N LYS A 150 14.76 9.89 6.51
CA LYS A 150 14.84 10.06 7.96
C LYS A 150 15.13 11.53 8.25
N ASN A 151 14.13 12.24 8.78
CA ASN A 151 14.28 13.65 9.22
C ASN A 151 13.20 14.01 10.25
N GLU A 152 13.26 15.24 10.79
CA GLU A 152 12.29 15.72 11.80
C GLU A 152 10.84 15.79 11.27
N LYS A 153 10.62 16.02 9.99
CA LYS A 153 9.28 16.02 9.39
C LYS A 153 8.68 14.62 9.40
N VAL A 154 9.46 13.61 9.03
CA VAL A 154 9.03 12.20 9.13
C VAL A 154 8.75 11.80 10.57
N LYS A 155 9.57 12.25 11.53
CA LYS A 155 9.36 12.01 12.96
C LYS A 155 8.04 12.62 13.46
N LYS A 156 7.74 13.87 13.12
CA LYS A 156 6.45 14.51 13.44
C LYS A 156 5.26 13.76 12.83
N ALA A 157 5.39 13.29 11.59
CA ALA A 157 4.34 12.53 10.93
C ALA A 157 4.09 11.16 11.58
N LYS A 158 5.13 10.48 12.10
CA LYS A 158 4.98 9.26 12.91
C LYS A 158 4.16 9.53 14.18
N THR A 159 4.49 10.59 14.92
CA THR A 159 3.76 10.98 16.13
C THR A 159 2.30 11.30 15.82
N HIS A 160 2.03 12.02 14.74
CA HIS A 160 0.66 12.29 14.30
C HIS A 160 -0.07 10.98 13.95
N LEU A 161 0.55 10.07 13.19
CA LEU A 161 -0.06 8.78 12.85
C LEU A 161 -0.41 7.98 14.11
N GLN A 162 0.49 7.93 15.10
CA GLN A 162 0.24 7.25 16.37
C GLN A 162 -0.99 7.80 17.09
N SER A 163 -1.21 9.11 17.06
CA SER A 163 -2.37 9.75 17.69
C SER A 163 -3.73 9.41 17.06
N LEU A 164 -3.72 8.86 15.83
CA LEU A 164 -4.94 8.45 15.14
C LEU A 164 -5.37 7.02 15.48
N VAL A 165 -4.47 6.22 16.06
CA VAL A 165 -4.75 4.81 16.37
C VAL A 165 -5.52 4.69 17.67
N THR A 166 -6.63 3.96 17.62
CA THR A 166 -7.42 3.61 18.81
C THR A 166 -7.41 2.09 19.00
N ASP A 167 -7.96 1.62 20.12
CA ASP A 167 -8.09 0.17 20.36
C ASP A 167 -9.04 -0.52 19.36
N LYS A 168 -9.86 0.26 18.65
CA LYS A 168 -10.78 -0.24 17.62
C LYS A 168 -10.27 0.00 16.19
N GLY A 169 -9.01 0.43 16.00
CA GLY A 169 -8.47 0.84 14.71
C GLY A 169 -8.49 2.36 14.50
N VAL A 170 -8.56 2.82 13.28
CA VAL A 170 -8.51 4.24 12.89
C VAL A 170 -9.88 4.71 12.42
N LEU A 171 -10.34 5.83 12.97
CA LEU A 171 -11.61 6.45 12.57
C LEU A 171 -11.45 7.22 11.25
N CYS A 172 -12.58 7.45 10.56
CA CYS A 172 -12.61 8.36 9.40
C CYS A 172 -12.50 9.81 9.87
N LYS A 173 -11.27 10.34 9.88
CA LYS A 173 -10.90 11.68 10.34
C LYS A 173 -10.11 12.44 9.30
N GLY A 174 -10.12 13.75 9.40
CA GLY A 174 -9.29 14.67 8.61
C GLY A 174 -9.00 15.96 9.35
N ALA A 175 -8.23 16.84 8.74
CA ALA A 175 -7.89 18.16 9.29
C ALA A 175 -9.12 19.03 9.59
N ARG A 176 -10.22 18.81 8.87
CA ARG A 176 -11.43 19.62 9.01
C ARG A 176 -12.34 19.06 10.10
N PRO A 177 -12.64 19.82 11.19
CA PRO A 177 -13.50 19.34 12.29
C PRO A 177 -14.93 19.00 11.88
N THR A 178 -15.44 19.65 10.82
CA THR A 178 -16.78 19.42 10.26
C THR A 178 -16.85 18.18 9.35
N PHE A 179 -15.72 17.56 9.02
CA PHE A 179 -15.69 16.39 8.15
C PHE A 179 -16.44 15.22 8.79
N ARG A 180 -17.29 14.59 7.99
CA ARG A 180 -18.07 13.41 8.36
C ARG A 180 -17.95 12.38 7.24
N GLY A 181 -17.28 11.29 7.55
CA GLY A 181 -17.24 10.14 6.66
C GLY A 181 -18.61 9.47 6.50
N PRO A 182 -18.75 8.56 5.53
CA PRO A 182 -20.00 7.89 5.21
C PRO A 182 -20.46 6.85 6.25
N GLY A 183 -19.67 6.58 7.28
CA GLY A 183 -19.97 5.61 8.33
C GLY A 183 -20.60 6.21 9.58
N LYS A 184 -20.83 5.35 10.59
CA LYS A 184 -21.22 5.80 11.93
C LYS A 184 -20.05 6.48 12.61
N LYS A 185 -20.32 7.48 13.44
CA LYS A 185 -19.31 8.35 14.07
C LYS A 185 -18.18 7.60 14.78
N ASP A 186 -18.52 6.52 15.48
CA ASP A 186 -17.58 5.78 16.32
C ASP A 186 -17.10 4.45 15.69
N ASP A 187 -17.48 4.19 14.43
CA ASP A 187 -17.00 3.02 13.71
C ASP A 187 -15.58 3.25 13.18
N PRO A 188 -14.69 2.26 13.28
CA PRO A 188 -13.41 2.33 12.60
C PRO A 188 -13.61 2.27 11.09
N CYS A 189 -12.78 3.00 10.37
CA CYS A 189 -12.74 2.94 8.91
C CYS A 189 -11.76 1.84 8.47
N PRO A 190 -12.22 0.74 7.83
CA PRO A 190 -11.34 -0.35 7.42
C PRO A 190 -10.19 0.10 6.51
N TYR A 191 -10.46 1.02 5.59
CA TYR A 191 -9.44 1.53 4.68
C TYR A 191 -8.42 2.43 5.38
N ALA A 192 -8.85 3.37 6.22
CA ALA A 192 -7.94 4.19 7.01
C ALA A 192 -7.09 3.32 7.96
N THR A 193 -7.70 2.31 8.60
CA THR A 193 -6.99 1.36 9.45
C THR A 193 -5.95 0.56 8.65
N LEU A 194 -6.30 0.06 7.46
CA LEU A 194 -5.36 -0.67 6.60
C LEU A 194 -4.13 0.17 6.25
N LEU A 195 -4.33 1.42 5.81
CA LEU A 195 -3.23 2.30 5.40
C LEU A 195 -2.38 2.75 6.58
N ALA A 196 -3.00 3.02 7.73
CA ALA A 196 -2.28 3.30 8.96
C ALA A 196 -1.45 2.09 9.40
N THR A 197 -2.04 0.90 9.43
CA THR A 197 -1.35 -0.35 9.79
C THR A 197 -0.18 -0.64 8.85
N LYS A 198 -0.38 -0.51 7.52
CA LYS A 198 0.69 -0.63 6.52
C LYS A 198 1.87 0.29 6.86
N THR A 199 1.58 1.51 7.25
CA THR A 199 2.64 2.49 7.59
C THR A 199 3.31 2.14 8.92
N LEU A 200 2.53 1.76 9.93
CA LEU A 200 3.02 1.40 11.27
C LEU A 200 3.96 0.20 11.25
N THR A 201 3.74 -0.78 10.35
CA THR A 201 4.65 -1.94 10.21
C THR A 201 6.05 -1.55 9.74
N HIS A 202 6.25 -0.34 9.23
CA HIS A 202 7.56 0.23 8.90
C HIS A 202 8.17 1.10 10.02
N ILE A 203 7.55 1.11 11.20
CA ILE A 203 7.98 1.89 12.37
C ILE A 203 8.22 0.92 13.53
N PRO A 204 9.47 0.46 13.75
CA PRO A 204 9.76 -0.60 14.72
C PRO A 204 9.28 -0.32 16.14
N GLU A 205 9.24 0.95 16.54
CA GLU A 205 8.77 1.41 17.84
C GLU A 205 7.23 1.38 18.02
N MET A 206 6.45 1.14 16.94
CA MET A 206 4.98 1.19 16.93
C MET A 206 4.33 -0.18 16.64
N LYS A 207 4.97 -1.25 17.07
CA LYS A 207 4.46 -2.63 16.84
C LYS A 207 3.10 -2.88 17.49
N ASN A 208 2.84 -2.30 18.65
CA ASN A 208 1.56 -2.45 19.35
C ASN A 208 0.42 -1.76 18.60
N GLU A 209 0.66 -0.57 18.06
CA GLU A 209 -0.29 0.15 17.24
C GLU A 209 -0.58 -0.59 15.93
N ALA A 210 0.45 -1.15 15.30
CA ALA A 210 0.29 -2.00 14.13
C ALA A 210 -0.56 -3.24 14.43
N LEU A 211 -0.34 -3.88 15.58
CA LEU A 211 -1.12 -5.03 16.03
C LEU A 211 -2.59 -4.66 16.24
N LYS A 212 -2.90 -3.54 16.92
CA LYS A 212 -4.29 -3.06 17.10
C LYS A 212 -4.99 -2.87 15.75
N GLY A 213 -4.32 -2.28 14.77
CA GLY A 213 -4.87 -2.13 13.42
C GLY A 213 -5.07 -3.48 12.72
N GLY A 214 -4.14 -4.40 12.86
CA GLY A 214 -4.24 -5.75 12.32
C GLY A 214 -5.41 -6.53 12.90
N GLU A 215 -5.61 -6.50 14.22
CA GLU A 215 -6.74 -7.13 14.90
C GLU A 215 -8.10 -6.56 14.42
N MET A 216 -8.19 -5.26 14.21
CA MET A 216 -9.41 -4.66 13.62
C MET A 216 -9.69 -5.20 12.22
N LEU A 217 -8.66 -5.38 11.37
CA LEU A 217 -8.84 -5.92 10.02
C LEU A 217 -9.28 -7.38 10.05
N LEU A 218 -8.72 -8.18 10.97
CA LEU A 218 -9.14 -9.57 11.21
C LEU A 218 -10.56 -9.64 11.77
N TRP A 219 -10.90 -8.77 12.71
CA TRP A 219 -12.27 -8.66 13.22
C TRP A 219 -13.27 -8.33 12.10
N HIS A 220 -12.93 -7.40 11.19
CA HIS A 220 -13.79 -7.06 10.06
C HIS A 220 -13.97 -8.25 9.09
N TRP A 221 -12.94 -9.06 8.89
CA TRP A 221 -13.03 -10.31 8.14
C TRP A 221 -13.99 -11.30 8.80
N GLU A 222 -13.85 -11.55 10.09
CA GLU A 222 -14.65 -12.49 10.86
C GLU A 222 -16.15 -12.12 10.86
N HIS A 223 -16.45 -10.82 11.03
CA HIS A 223 -17.83 -10.30 11.10
C HIS A 223 -18.39 -9.83 9.76
N GLN A 224 -17.80 -10.25 8.65
CA GLN A 224 -18.15 -9.80 7.29
C GLN A 224 -19.62 -10.05 6.89
N LYS A 225 -20.28 -11.05 7.48
CA LYS A 225 -21.68 -11.38 7.22
C LYS A 225 -22.66 -10.58 8.12
N GLU A 226 -22.18 -10.16 9.27
CA GLU A 226 -23.01 -9.52 10.29
C GLU A 226 -22.99 -8.00 10.14
N ARG A 227 -21.84 -7.44 9.75
CA ARG A 227 -21.66 -5.99 9.74
C ARG A 227 -20.80 -5.50 8.58
N LYS A 228 -21.37 -4.60 7.81
CA LYS A 228 -20.64 -3.80 6.81
C LYS A 228 -20.22 -2.48 7.43
N LEU A 229 -18.92 -2.28 7.61
CA LEU A 229 -18.36 -1.01 8.07
C LEU A 229 -18.26 -0.03 6.92
N TYR A 230 -18.88 1.13 7.03
CA TYR A 230 -18.90 2.15 5.99
C TYR A 230 -19.37 1.56 4.64
N LEU A 231 -18.59 1.82 3.58
CA LEU A 231 -18.78 1.28 2.24
C LEU A 231 -17.95 0.01 1.98
N PHE A 232 -17.18 -0.47 2.97
CA PHE A 232 -16.25 -1.57 2.82
C PHE A 232 -16.93 -2.91 3.14
N GLY A 233 -17.58 -3.48 2.12
CA GLY A 233 -18.11 -4.86 2.21
C GLY A 233 -17.06 -5.87 1.78
N ILE A 234 -17.02 -7.01 2.47
CA ILE A 234 -16.15 -8.15 2.12
C ILE A 234 -16.92 -9.08 1.18
N GLY A 235 -17.14 -8.62 -0.03
CA GLY A 235 -17.82 -9.35 -1.10
C GLY A 235 -16.88 -9.81 -2.21
N THR A 236 -17.44 -10.08 -3.38
CA THR A 236 -16.69 -10.53 -4.56
C THR A 236 -15.60 -9.56 -4.99
N ASP A 237 -15.86 -8.24 -4.94
CA ASP A 237 -14.87 -7.23 -5.36
C ASP A 237 -13.68 -7.16 -4.39
N PHE A 238 -13.91 -7.30 -3.09
CA PHE A 238 -12.84 -7.39 -2.09
C PHE A 238 -11.92 -8.59 -2.36
N ARG A 239 -12.47 -9.72 -2.79
CA ARG A 239 -11.72 -10.96 -3.03
C ARG A 239 -10.94 -10.99 -4.34
N LYS A 240 -11.08 -9.98 -5.22
CA LYS A 240 -10.31 -9.90 -6.47
C LYS A 240 -8.85 -9.53 -6.22
N LEU A 241 -7.95 -10.20 -6.92
CA LEU A 241 -6.54 -9.82 -6.95
C LEU A 241 -6.35 -8.56 -7.80
N LYS A 242 -5.80 -7.51 -7.20
CA LYS A 242 -5.52 -6.24 -7.87
C LYS A 242 -4.32 -5.51 -7.25
N TYR A 243 -3.65 -4.73 -8.07
CA TYR A 243 -2.55 -3.84 -7.72
C TYR A 243 -2.55 -2.65 -8.71
N PRO A 244 -2.12 -1.44 -8.37
CA PRO A 244 -1.58 -0.97 -7.06
C PRO A 244 -2.58 -1.02 -5.91
N PHE A 245 -2.04 -1.00 -4.69
CA PHE A 245 -2.77 -0.99 -3.43
C PHE A 245 -3.46 0.36 -3.17
N VAL A 246 -4.43 0.69 -4.01
CA VAL A 246 -5.18 1.96 -4.01
C VAL A 246 -6.51 1.87 -3.27
N TRP A 247 -6.96 0.64 -2.98
CA TRP A 247 -8.24 0.41 -2.30
C TRP A 247 -8.18 -0.72 -1.29
N TYR A 248 -9.32 -0.99 -0.65
CA TYR A 248 -9.51 -2.05 0.33
C TYR A 248 -9.82 -3.36 -0.37
N ASP A 249 -8.89 -4.28 -0.42
CA ASP A 249 -9.01 -5.60 -1.05
C ASP A 249 -8.17 -6.66 -0.33
N ILE A 250 -8.46 -7.92 -0.63
CA ILE A 250 -7.88 -9.07 0.06
C ILE A 250 -6.35 -9.12 -0.04
N LEU A 251 -5.78 -8.83 -1.21
CA LEU A 251 -4.33 -8.89 -1.40
C LEU A 251 -3.62 -7.80 -0.58
N HIS A 252 -4.17 -6.59 -0.57
CA HIS A 252 -3.64 -5.48 0.23
C HIS A 252 -3.73 -5.78 1.73
N VAL A 253 -4.89 -6.28 2.21
CA VAL A 253 -5.08 -6.64 3.62
C VAL A 253 -4.10 -7.74 4.03
N VAL A 254 -4.00 -8.81 3.25
CA VAL A 254 -3.12 -9.95 3.56
C VAL A 254 -1.64 -9.57 3.47
N ASP A 255 -1.24 -8.72 2.50
CA ASP A 255 0.14 -8.22 2.43
C ASP A 255 0.53 -7.47 3.71
N VAL A 256 -0.35 -6.61 4.22
CA VAL A 256 -0.11 -5.88 5.46
C VAL A 256 -0.09 -6.81 6.68
N LEU A 257 -1.10 -7.66 6.85
CA LEU A 257 -1.19 -8.57 7.99
C LEU A 257 0.00 -9.55 8.06
N SER A 258 0.50 -10.01 6.91
CA SER A 258 1.67 -10.90 6.84
C SER A 258 2.96 -10.28 7.39
N THR A 259 3.03 -8.97 7.52
CA THR A 259 4.18 -8.26 8.11
C THR A 259 4.17 -8.22 9.63
N ILE A 260 3.04 -8.55 10.27
CA ILE A 260 2.88 -8.55 11.72
C ILE A 260 3.13 -9.96 12.24
N ASP A 261 4.30 -10.19 12.84
CA ASP A 261 4.78 -11.54 13.23
C ASP A 261 3.77 -12.31 14.08
N SER A 262 3.14 -11.64 15.07
CA SER A 262 2.17 -12.25 15.97
C SER A 262 0.86 -12.69 15.28
N LEU A 263 0.54 -12.16 14.10
CA LEU A 263 -0.67 -12.52 13.35
C LEU A 263 -0.44 -13.62 12.30
N ARG A 264 0.81 -14.01 12.02
CA ARG A 264 1.11 -15.01 10.97
C ARG A 264 0.52 -16.39 11.25
N SER A 265 0.27 -16.72 12.51
CA SER A 265 -0.38 -17.98 12.93
C SER A 265 -1.90 -17.89 13.03
N ASP A 266 -2.51 -16.71 12.84
CA ASP A 266 -3.94 -16.50 12.96
C ASP A 266 -4.71 -17.21 11.84
N GLU A 267 -5.76 -17.97 12.19
CA GLU A 267 -6.55 -18.74 11.23
C GLU A 267 -7.31 -17.84 10.25
N ARG A 268 -7.79 -16.69 10.70
CA ARG A 268 -8.48 -15.71 9.84
C ARG A 268 -7.57 -15.20 8.72
N LEU A 269 -6.28 -14.99 9.02
CA LEU A 269 -5.29 -14.65 7.99
C LEU A 269 -5.06 -15.82 7.04
N ARG A 270 -4.97 -17.05 7.55
CA ARG A 270 -4.80 -18.26 6.74
C ARG A 270 -5.99 -18.51 5.81
N GLU A 271 -7.21 -18.27 6.27
CA GLU A 271 -8.41 -18.32 5.42
C GLU A 271 -8.31 -17.38 4.22
N MET A 272 -7.90 -16.11 4.44
CA MET A 272 -7.70 -15.15 3.37
C MET A 272 -6.57 -15.57 2.42
N ILE A 273 -5.47 -16.09 2.94
CA ILE A 273 -4.36 -16.64 2.14
C ILE A 273 -4.84 -17.81 1.27
N ASN A 274 -5.65 -18.71 1.80
CA ASN A 274 -6.18 -19.87 1.06
C ASN A 274 -7.06 -19.40 -0.12
N ILE A 275 -7.84 -18.34 0.05
CA ILE A 275 -8.60 -17.74 -1.06
C ILE A 275 -7.64 -17.19 -2.13
N ILE A 276 -6.55 -16.55 -1.75
CA ILE A 276 -5.55 -16.07 -2.72
C ILE A 276 -4.90 -17.27 -3.44
N ILE A 277 -4.43 -18.27 -2.71
CA ILE A 277 -3.76 -19.46 -3.26
C ILE A 277 -4.69 -20.20 -4.24
N SER A 278 -5.99 -20.30 -3.95
CA SER A 278 -6.95 -21.01 -4.82
C SER A 278 -7.09 -20.39 -6.23
N LYS A 279 -6.53 -19.20 -6.45
CA LYS A 279 -6.56 -18.48 -7.74
C LYS A 279 -5.31 -18.69 -8.60
N GLN A 280 -4.38 -19.50 -8.14
CA GLN A 280 -3.17 -19.76 -8.91
C GLN A 280 -3.45 -20.61 -10.15
N ASP A 281 -2.71 -20.33 -11.20
CA ASP A 281 -2.56 -21.18 -12.36
C ASP A 281 -1.06 -21.53 -12.49
N ASN A 282 -0.74 -22.80 -12.27
CA ASN A 282 0.65 -23.30 -12.28
C ASN A 282 1.64 -22.44 -11.46
N GLY A 283 1.23 -22.03 -10.24
CA GLY A 283 2.07 -21.20 -9.34
C GLY A 283 2.11 -19.71 -9.69
N GLN A 284 1.36 -19.27 -10.70
CA GLN A 284 1.29 -17.90 -11.17
C GLN A 284 -0.07 -17.28 -10.89
N PHE A 285 -0.15 -15.94 -10.85
CA PHE A 285 -1.38 -15.22 -10.52
C PHE A 285 -1.70 -14.15 -11.56
N THR A 286 -2.96 -14.17 -12.03
CA THR A 286 -3.49 -13.19 -12.98
C THR A 286 -4.29 -12.11 -12.24
N PRO A 287 -4.11 -10.81 -12.54
CA PRO A 287 -4.95 -9.76 -11.99
C PRO A 287 -6.43 -9.95 -12.37
N GLU A 288 -7.33 -9.86 -11.40
CA GLU A 288 -8.78 -9.99 -11.62
C GLU A 288 -9.48 -8.63 -11.76
N SER A 289 -8.83 -7.58 -11.27
CA SER A 289 -9.26 -6.20 -11.44
C SER A 289 -8.05 -5.30 -11.66
N VAL A 290 -8.20 -4.24 -12.46
CA VAL A 290 -7.08 -3.39 -12.87
C VAL A 290 -7.41 -1.91 -12.74
N TRP A 291 -6.39 -1.10 -12.51
CA TRP A 291 -6.46 0.35 -12.56
C TRP A 291 -5.99 0.85 -13.92
N MET A 292 -6.84 1.51 -14.66
CA MET A 292 -6.54 1.98 -16.03
C MET A 292 -5.34 2.93 -16.11
N ALA A 293 -5.00 3.60 -15.01
CA ALA A 293 -3.79 4.41 -14.90
C ALA A 293 -2.50 3.60 -15.11
N PHE A 294 -2.55 2.30 -14.84
CA PHE A 294 -1.43 1.37 -14.92
C PHE A 294 -1.57 0.33 -16.05
N LYS A 295 -2.40 0.57 -17.06
CA LYS A 295 -2.69 -0.37 -18.16
C LYS A 295 -1.48 -0.86 -18.96
N LYS A 296 -0.34 -0.16 -18.89
CA LYS A 296 0.92 -0.52 -19.56
C LYS A 296 1.82 -1.43 -18.72
N TRP A 297 1.50 -1.62 -17.44
CA TRP A 297 2.24 -2.49 -16.52
C TRP A 297 1.71 -3.93 -16.62
N ASP A 298 2.54 -4.91 -16.24
CA ASP A 298 2.16 -6.33 -16.25
C ASP A 298 0.91 -6.61 -15.41
N PHE A 299 0.75 -5.93 -14.30
CA PHE A 299 -0.42 -5.99 -13.42
C PHE A 299 -1.61 -5.12 -13.90
N GLY A 300 -1.48 -4.40 -14.99
CA GLY A 300 -2.53 -3.53 -15.58
C GLY A 300 -3.44 -4.21 -16.59
N GLN A 301 -3.42 -5.53 -16.67
CA GLN A 301 -4.20 -6.37 -17.58
C GLN A 301 -4.78 -7.60 -16.86
N LYS A 302 -5.71 -8.35 -17.49
CA LYS A 302 -6.42 -9.50 -16.89
C LYS A 302 -6.34 -10.76 -17.76
N LYS A 303 -5.44 -10.81 -18.72
CA LYS A 303 -5.39 -11.87 -19.73
C LYS A 303 -4.34 -12.94 -19.44
N THR A 304 -3.25 -12.53 -18.84
CA THR A 304 -2.08 -13.38 -18.57
C THR A 304 -1.61 -13.22 -17.14
N PRO A 305 -0.91 -14.20 -16.57
CA PRO A 305 -0.25 -14.04 -15.28
C PRO A 305 0.65 -12.80 -15.24
N SER A 306 0.67 -12.14 -14.08
CA SER A 306 1.51 -10.98 -13.82
C SER A 306 2.68 -11.40 -12.92
N PRO A 307 3.94 -11.20 -13.38
CA PRO A 307 5.10 -11.42 -12.52
C PRO A 307 5.05 -10.61 -11.23
N TRP A 308 4.60 -9.34 -11.28
CA TRP A 308 4.47 -8.54 -10.07
C TRP A 308 3.43 -9.07 -9.09
N MET A 309 2.24 -9.46 -9.58
CA MET A 309 1.19 -10.06 -8.76
C MET A 309 1.67 -11.36 -8.11
N THR A 310 2.34 -12.21 -8.89
CA THR A 310 2.90 -13.48 -8.42
C THR A 310 3.99 -13.25 -7.38
N PHE A 311 4.87 -12.26 -7.59
CA PHE A 311 5.86 -11.86 -6.59
C PHE A 311 5.20 -11.44 -5.27
N LEU A 312 4.14 -10.61 -5.30
CA LEU A 312 3.43 -10.17 -4.10
C LEU A 312 2.87 -11.36 -3.31
N VAL A 313 2.26 -12.32 -3.98
CA VAL A 313 1.75 -13.53 -3.32
C VAL A 313 2.90 -14.38 -2.77
N ALA A 314 3.96 -14.63 -3.55
CA ALA A 314 5.13 -15.38 -3.10
C ALA A 314 5.78 -14.74 -1.86
N ARG A 315 5.86 -13.41 -1.81
CA ARG A 315 6.34 -12.63 -0.65
C ARG A 315 5.49 -12.87 0.60
N ILE A 316 4.18 -12.83 0.46
CA ILE A 316 3.23 -13.12 1.55
C ILE A 316 3.47 -14.54 2.07
N LEU A 317 3.49 -15.52 1.17
CA LEU A 317 3.69 -16.93 1.54
C LEU A 317 5.04 -17.15 2.25
N LYS A 318 6.09 -16.49 1.77
CA LYS A 318 7.40 -16.56 2.42
C LYS A 318 7.38 -15.96 3.82
N ARG A 319 6.67 -14.85 4.07
CA ARG A 319 6.56 -14.24 5.40
C ARG A 319 5.82 -15.13 6.39
N VAL A 320 4.78 -15.82 5.92
CA VAL A 320 3.90 -16.61 6.81
C VAL A 320 4.39 -18.05 6.98
N TYR A 321 5.01 -18.66 5.97
CA TYR A 321 5.36 -20.08 5.93
C TYR A 321 6.84 -20.35 5.62
N GLY A 322 7.66 -19.32 5.55
CA GLY A 322 9.09 -19.40 5.22
C GLY A 322 10.03 -19.68 6.38
#